data_153c23ef40ec1053b471913a896ed6d8
#
_entry.id   153c23ef40ec1053b471913a896ed6d8
#
_cell.length_a   1.000
_cell.length_b   1.000
_cell.length_c   1.000
_cell.angle_alpha   90.00
_cell.angle_beta   90.00
_cell.angle_gamma   90.00
#
_symmetry.space_group_name_H-M   'P 1'
#
loop_
_entity.id
_entity.type
_entity.pdbx_description
1 polymer ?
#
loop_
_entity_poly.entity_id
_entity_poly.type
_entity_poly.pdbx_seq_one_letter_code
_entity_poly.pdbx_strand_id
1 'polypeptide(L)'
;TKALGLLYKQIRKDSSMNRVGMPDYMLFFRAPGNNPDRIEHAAPGDTSAALPIAKKWLAEMHRHGLASATPTDAVLSEMLKHVEFDVYEWQRLASPVWMNIQQGNVLNRMKAAGDERHVCPLQLDVIENCLRLYSKPGDVVMDPFNGIGSTGYQAVKIGRRYLGFELKPE
;
A
#
# COMPACT_ATOMS: atom_id res chain seq x y z
N THR A 1 -12.73 -14.39 -6.97
CA THR A 1 -13.62 -15.56 -7.21
C THR A 1 -14.12 -15.64 -8.65
N LYS A 2 -14.40 -14.51 -9.32
CA LYS A 2 -14.75 -14.53 -10.76
C LYS A 2 -13.56 -14.95 -11.65
N ALA A 3 -12.33 -14.58 -11.27
CA ALA A 3 -11.14 -14.97 -12.01
C ALA A 3 -10.90 -16.48 -11.95
N LEU A 4 -11.05 -17.10 -10.79
CA LEU A 4 -10.93 -18.56 -10.65
C LEU A 4 -11.95 -19.31 -11.48
N GLY A 5 -13.20 -18.85 -11.54
CA GLY A 5 -14.24 -19.46 -12.38
C GLY A 5 -13.96 -19.36 -13.87
N LEU A 6 -13.34 -18.25 -14.32
CA LEU A 6 -12.92 -18.06 -15.71
C LEU A 6 -11.72 -18.96 -16.05
N LEU A 7 -10.74 -19.07 -15.15
CA LEU A 7 -9.59 -19.96 -15.30
C LEU A 7 -10.03 -21.43 -15.35
N TYR A 8 -10.98 -21.84 -14.51
CA TYR A 8 -11.55 -23.18 -14.53
C TYR A 8 -12.29 -23.49 -15.85
N LYS A 9 -13.05 -22.53 -16.38
CA LYS A 9 -13.67 -22.64 -17.69
C LYS A 9 -12.64 -22.80 -18.80
N GLN A 10 -11.54 -22.03 -18.72
CA GLN A 10 -10.48 -22.07 -19.72
C GLN A 10 -9.76 -23.42 -19.73
N ILE A 11 -9.38 -23.92 -18.53
CA ILE A 11 -8.76 -25.25 -18.39
C ILE A 11 -9.65 -26.35 -18.99
N ARG A 12 -10.96 -26.26 -18.80
CA ARG A 12 -11.90 -27.27 -19.32
C ARG A 12 -12.19 -27.13 -20.81
N LYS A 13 -12.08 -25.92 -21.36
CA LYS A 13 -12.41 -25.65 -22.77
C LYS A 13 -11.19 -25.87 -23.66
N ASP A 14 -10.06 -25.29 -23.32
CA ASP A 14 -8.80 -25.42 -24.04
C ASP A 14 -7.65 -24.88 -23.17
N SER A 15 -6.88 -25.78 -22.58
CA SER A 15 -5.74 -25.42 -21.71
C SER A 15 -4.56 -24.83 -22.48
N SER A 16 -4.51 -24.97 -23.81
CA SER A 16 -3.46 -24.36 -24.65
C SER A 16 -3.66 -22.88 -24.88
N MET A 17 -4.85 -22.36 -24.62
CA MET A 17 -5.17 -20.93 -24.69
C MET A 17 -4.70 -20.22 -23.41
N ASN A 18 -3.44 -19.93 -23.36
CA ASN A 18 -2.71 -19.43 -22.19
C ASN A 18 -3.00 -17.93 -21.95
N ARG A 19 -4.13 -17.60 -21.33
CA ARG A 19 -4.44 -16.24 -20.88
C ARG A 19 -4.70 -16.24 -19.37
N VAL A 20 -3.64 -16.19 -18.60
CA VAL A 20 -3.73 -16.07 -17.13
C VAL A 20 -4.11 -14.66 -16.69
N GLY A 21 -3.93 -13.68 -17.54
CA GLY A 21 -4.28 -12.27 -17.34
C GLY A 21 -3.66 -11.39 -18.42
N MET A 22 -4.10 -10.14 -18.49
CA MET A 22 -3.36 -9.11 -19.22
C MET A 22 -2.38 -8.45 -18.22
N PRO A 23 -1.11 -8.21 -18.62
CA PRO A 23 -0.19 -7.48 -17.77
C PRO A 23 -0.64 -6.04 -17.63
N ASP A 24 -0.67 -5.55 -16.40
CA ASP A 24 -0.80 -4.13 -16.09
C ASP A 24 0.60 -3.53 -15.97
N TYR A 25 0.76 -2.29 -16.41
CA TYR A 25 2.04 -1.60 -16.37
C TYR A 25 1.97 -0.41 -15.43
N MET A 26 2.91 -0.34 -14.48
CA MET A 26 3.14 0.84 -13.66
C MET A 26 4.17 1.72 -14.36
N LEU A 27 3.83 2.99 -14.57
CA LEU A 27 4.74 3.99 -15.14
C LEU A 27 5.22 4.92 -14.04
N PHE A 28 6.53 5.02 -13.88
CA PHE A 28 7.16 5.89 -12.91
C PHE A 28 7.79 7.09 -13.61
N PHE A 29 7.40 8.28 -13.15
CA PHE A 29 7.94 9.54 -13.66
C PHE A 29 8.71 10.23 -12.54
N ARG A 30 9.90 10.73 -12.87
CA ARG A 30 10.71 11.53 -11.96
C ARG A 30 10.74 12.96 -12.47
N ALA A 31 10.53 13.92 -11.55
CA ALA A 31 10.75 15.31 -11.85
C ALA A 31 12.23 15.55 -12.24
N PRO A 32 12.51 16.42 -13.21
CA PRO A 32 13.88 16.75 -13.57
C PRO A 32 14.62 17.42 -12.41
N GLY A 33 15.94 17.24 -12.38
CA GLY A 33 16.83 17.79 -11.36
C GLY A 33 17.38 16.74 -10.40
N ASN A 34 18.14 17.20 -9.41
CA ASN A 34 18.65 16.35 -8.34
C ASN A 34 17.55 16.10 -7.29
N ASN A 35 17.59 14.93 -6.66
CA ASN A 35 16.74 14.64 -5.51
C ASN A 35 17.51 14.97 -4.22
N PRO A 36 17.29 16.15 -3.62
CA PRO A 36 17.98 16.53 -2.38
C PRO A 36 17.48 15.74 -1.17
N ASP A 37 16.23 15.26 -1.22
CA ASP A 37 15.59 14.46 -0.17
C ASP A 37 15.49 13.00 -0.62
N ARG A 38 16.56 12.26 -0.42
CA ARG A 38 16.63 10.85 -0.83
C ARG A 38 15.67 10.00 0.01
N ILE A 39 15.10 9.00 -0.62
CA ILE A 39 14.34 7.97 0.08
C ILE A 39 15.36 6.98 0.65
N GLU A 40 15.76 7.23 1.88
CA GLU A 40 16.67 6.35 2.62
C GLU A 40 15.84 5.52 3.60
N HIS A 41 16.05 4.23 3.59
CA HIS A 41 15.50 3.32 4.57
C HIS A 41 16.52 3.13 5.69
N ALA A 42 16.05 3.13 6.94
CA ALA A 42 16.92 2.88 8.08
C ALA A 42 17.65 1.54 7.93
N ALA A 43 18.91 1.49 8.34
CA ALA A 43 19.65 0.24 8.37
C ALA A 43 18.96 -0.75 9.35
N PRO A 44 19.07 -2.07 9.08
CA PRO A 44 18.54 -3.08 10.00
C PRO A 44 19.01 -2.83 11.45
N GLY A 45 18.03 -2.73 12.36
CA GLY A 45 18.26 -2.45 13.78
C GLY A 45 18.26 -0.97 14.18
N ASP A 46 18.30 -0.03 13.26
CA ASP A 46 18.17 1.42 13.55
C ASP A 46 16.71 1.87 13.49
N THR A 47 16.07 1.97 14.64
CA THR A 47 14.68 2.47 14.76
C THR A 47 14.61 3.95 15.12
N SER A 48 15.74 4.64 15.17
CA SER A 48 15.85 6.03 15.68
C SER A 48 14.96 7.02 14.90
N ALA A 49 14.89 6.89 13.60
CA ALA A 49 14.06 7.73 12.73
C ALA A 49 12.57 7.36 12.78
N ALA A 50 12.25 6.08 12.93
CA ALA A 50 10.88 5.57 12.88
C ALA A 50 10.15 5.71 14.23
N LEU A 51 10.87 5.63 15.34
CA LEU A 51 10.28 5.67 16.69
C LEU A 51 9.48 6.95 16.99
N PRO A 52 9.97 8.17 16.71
CA PRO A 52 9.20 9.39 16.92
C PRO A 52 7.90 9.43 16.09
N ILE A 53 7.95 8.89 14.88
CA ILE A 53 6.80 8.83 13.98
C ILE A 53 5.76 7.85 14.52
N ALA A 54 6.19 6.66 14.94
CA ALA A 54 5.31 5.65 15.54
C ALA A 54 4.60 6.17 16.80
N LYS A 55 5.33 6.89 17.67
CA LYS A 55 4.75 7.55 18.87
C LYS A 55 3.67 8.56 18.51
N LYS A 56 3.94 9.44 17.52
CA LYS A 56 2.97 10.42 17.06
C LYS A 56 1.71 9.75 16.52
N TRP A 57 1.87 8.70 15.75
CA TRP A 57 0.78 7.88 15.23
C TRP A 57 -0.04 7.23 16.32
N LEU A 58 0.63 6.61 17.28
CA LEU A 58 -0.04 5.97 18.42
C LEU A 58 -0.84 6.98 19.23
N ALA A 59 -0.30 8.17 19.46
CA ALA A 59 -1.02 9.26 20.13
C ALA A 59 -2.29 9.69 19.36
N GLU A 60 -2.22 9.73 18.05
CA GLU A 60 -3.38 10.02 17.21
C GLU A 60 -4.43 8.91 17.27
N MET A 61 -3.99 7.65 17.20
CA MET A 61 -4.90 6.50 17.35
C MET A 61 -5.60 6.49 18.72
N HIS A 62 -4.89 6.82 19.80
CA HIS A 62 -5.50 6.99 21.13
C HIS A 62 -6.54 8.09 21.15
N ARG A 63 -6.25 9.26 20.53
CA ARG A 63 -7.19 10.38 20.44
C ARG A 63 -8.50 10.01 19.75
N HIS A 64 -8.45 9.12 18.78
CA HIS A 64 -9.61 8.63 18.04
C HIS A 64 -10.21 7.33 18.62
N GLY A 65 -9.74 6.86 19.76
CA GLY A 65 -10.23 5.63 20.38
C GLY A 65 -9.92 4.34 19.63
N LEU A 66 -8.94 4.40 18.71
CA LEU A 66 -8.53 3.27 17.88
C LEU A 66 -7.42 2.42 18.52
N ALA A 67 -6.82 2.91 19.59
CA ALA A 67 -5.84 2.16 20.39
C ALA A 67 -6.14 2.34 21.86
N SER A 68 -6.03 1.26 22.63
CA SER A 68 -6.26 1.24 24.08
C SER A 68 -4.99 1.04 24.88
N ALA A 69 -3.91 0.55 24.26
CA ALA A 69 -2.65 0.26 24.92
C ALA A 69 -1.53 1.20 24.42
N THR A 70 -0.69 1.67 25.33
CA THR A 70 0.51 2.44 25.03
C THR A 70 1.73 1.54 25.22
N PRO A 71 2.28 0.94 24.15
CA PRO A 71 3.49 0.15 24.25
C PRO A 71 4.68 1.02 24.69
N THR A 72 5.64 0.42 25.39
CA THR A 72 6.89 1.09 25.74
C THR A 72 7.75 1.33 24.50
N ASP A 73 8.71 2.24 24.59
CA ASP A 73 9.67 2.51 23.51
C ASP A 73 10.43 1.26 23.08
N ALA A 74 10.74 0.38 24.01
CA ALA A 74 11.40 -0.89 23.72
C ALA A 74 10.50 -1.81 22.86
N VAL A 75 9.21 -1.91 23.20
CA VAL A 75 8.25 -2.70 22.44
C VAL A 75 8.02 -2.07 21.07
N LEU A 76 7.86 -0.75 20.99
CA LEU A 76 7.73 -0.05 19.71
C LEU A 76 8.97 -0.23 18.84
N SER A 77 10.17 -0.10 19.40
CA SER A 77 11.42 -0.32 18.68
C SER A 77 11.54 -1.75 18.16
N GLU A 78 11.15 -2.74 18.98
CA GLU A 78 11.14 -4.14 18.53
C GLU A 78 10.14 -4.38 17.39
N MET A 79 8.93 -3.84 17.49
CA MET A 79 7.95 -3.90 16.40
C MET A 79 8.46 -3.23 15.13
N LEU A 80 9.16 -2.10 15.24
CA LEU A 80 9.71 -1.35 14.12
C LEU A 80 10.86 -2.07 13.43
N LYS A 81 11.61 -2.92 14.12
CA LYS A 81 12.65 -3.77 13.50
C LYS A 81 12.11 -4.68 12.41
N HIS A 82 10.84 -5.08 12.52
CA HIS A 82 10.17 -5.91 11.52
C HIS A 82 9.61 -5.11 10.33
N VAL A 83 9.69 -3.79 10.37
CA VAL A 83 9.24 -2.90 9.29
C VAL A 83 10.39 -2.52 8.34
N GLU A 84 11.58 -2.98 8.65
CA GLU A 84 12.78 -2.61 7.91
C GLU A 84 12.86 -3.26 6.53
N PHE A 85 13.43 -2.50 5.63
CA PHE A 85 13.63 -2.82 4.22
C PHE A 85 14.95 -3.61 4.10
N ASP A 86 14.90 -4.92 4.26
CA ASP A 86 16.08 -5.73 3.99
C ASP A 86 16.34 -5.84 2.47
N VAL A 87 17.54 -6.28 2.11
CA VAL A 87 17.95 -6.44 0.70
C VAL A 87 17.01 -7.39 -0.05
N TYR A 88 16.50 -8.41 0.61
CA TYR A 88 15.62 -9.41 0.04
C TYR A 88 14.25 -8.80 -0.30
N GLU A 89 13.73 -8.01 0.62
CA GLU A 89 12.48 -7.30 0.42
C GLU A 89 12.61 -6.25 -0.66
N TRP A 90 13.70 -5.49 -0.65
CA TRP A 90 13.97 -4.54 -1.72
C TRP A 90 14.03 -5.21 -3.09
N GLN A 91 14.75 -6.32 -3.25
CA GLN A 91 14.82 -7.08 -4.49
C GLN A 91 13.44 -7.52 -4.98
N ARG A 92 12.61 -7.97 -4.05
CA ARG A 92 11.22 -8.38 -4.35
C ARG A 92 10.37 -7.22 -4.85
N LEU A 93 10.46 -6.07 -4.18
CA LEU A 93 9.68 -4.89 -4.52
C LEU A 93 10.20 -4.17 -5.77
N ALA A 94 11.53 -4.10 -5.95
CA ALA A 94 12.18 -3.52 -7.11
C ALA A 94 12.16 -4.44 -8.34
N SER A 95 11.60 -5.64 -8.24
CA SER A 95 11.44 -6.55 -9.38
C SER A 95 10.61 -5.88 -10.49
N PRO A 96 11.03 -6.00 -11.76
CA PRO A 96 10.25 -5.47 -12.88
C PRO A 96 8.90 -6.17 -13.09
N VAL A 97 8.71 -7.33 -12.44
CA VAL A 97 7.45 -8.09 -12.49
C VAL A 97 7.07 -8.50 -11.07
N TRP A 98 5.87 -8.12 -10.65
CA TRP A 98 5.30 -8.55 -9.37
C TRP A 98 4.37 -9.74 -9.57
N MET A 99 4.81 -10.91 -9.12
CA MET A 99 4.05 -12.17 -9.22
C MET A 99 3.16 -12.43 -7.99
N ASN A 100 3.29 -11.63 -6.94
CA ASN A 100 2.64 -11.84 -5.65
C ASN A 100 1.41 -10.94 -5.42
N ILE A 101 0.91 -10.28 -6.45
CA ILE A 101 -0.28 -9.43 -6.35
C ILE A 101 -1.53 -10.28 -6.23
N GLN A 102 -2.28 -10.09 -5.16
CA GLN A 102 -3.53 -10.78 -4.91
C GLN A 102 -4.70 -9.96 -5.47
N GLN A 103 -5.36 -10.45 -6.50
CA GLN A 103 -6.48 -9.76 -7.15
C GLN A 103 -7.65 -9.44 -6.20
N GLY A 104 -7.84 -10.24 -5.17
CA GLY A 104 -8.89 -10.04 -4.18
C GLY A 104 -8.51 -9.11 -3.03
N ASN A 105 -7.25 -8.68 -2.91
CA ASN A 105 -6.80 -7.77 -1.87
C ASN A 105 -7.10 -6.32 -2.24
N VAL A 106 -8.36 -5.94 -2.14
CA VAL A 106 -8.89 -4.62 -2.48
C VAL A 106 -9.68 -4.06 -1.31
N LEU A 107 -9.73 -2.73 -1.21
CA LEU A 107 -10.60 -2.07 -0.24
C LEU A 107 -12.06 -2.27 -0.66
N ASN A 108 -12.78 -3.06 0.13
CA ASN A 108 -14.22 -3.24 -0.06
C ASN A 108 -14.97 -2.35 0.91
N ARG A 109 -15.64 -1.34 0.39
CA ARG A 109 -16.55 -0.54 1.20
C ARG A 109 -17.89 -1.28 1.33
N MET A 110 -18.42 -1.34 2.55
CA MET A 110 -19.79 -1.79 2.76
C MET A 110 -20.72 -0.79 2.04
N LYS A 111 -21.54 -1.31 1.15
CA LYS A 111 -22.49 -0.48 0.40
C LYS A 111 -23.57 0.05 1.30
N ALA A 112 -23.77 1.36 1.33
CA ALA A 112 -25.06 1.94 1.66
C ALA A 112 -26.04 1.67 0.49
N ALA A 113 -27.32 1.49 0.79
CA ALA A 113 -28.34 1.30 -0.23
C ALA A 113 -28.40 2.54 -1.14
N GLY A 114 -28.07 2.37 -2.42
CA GLY A 114 -28.02 3.46 -3.40
C GLY A 114 -26.62 3.85 -3.90
N ASP A 115 -25.54 3.34 -3.31
CA ASP A 115 -24.17 3.62 -3.76
C ASP A 115 -23.84 2.94 -5.09
N GLU A 116 -23.27 3.71 -6.00
CA GLU A 116 -22.66 3.16 -7.22
C GLU A 116 -21.46 2.28 -6.85
N ARG A 117 -21.34 1.15 -7.49
CA ARG A 117 -20.24 0.23 -7.29
C ARG A 117 -18.97 0.78 -7.93
N HIS A 118 -17.91 1.03 -7.14
CA HIS A 118 -16.58 1.17 -7.73
C HIS A 118 -16.22 -0.10 -8.50
N VAL A 119 -16.03 0.04 -9.81
CA VAL A 119 -15.98 -1.11 -10.71
C VAL A 119 -14.67 -1.87 -10.56
N CYS A 120 -13.57 -1.19 -10.28
CA CYS A 120 -12.23 -1.80 -10.21
C CYS A 120 -11.35 -1.06 -9.18
N PRO A 121 -11.47 -1.35 -7.88
CA PRO A 121 -10.51 -0.81 -6.91
C PRO A 121 -9.12 -1.41 -7.17
N LEU A 122 -8.09 -0.57 -7.07
CA LEU A 122 -6.70 -1.01 -7.19
C LEU A 122 -6.33 -1.93 -6.02
N GLN A 123 -5.53 -2.95 -6.30
CA GLN A 123 -5.06 -3.89 -5.30
C GLN A 123 -4.15 -3.19 -4.28
N LEU A 124 -4.40 -3.46 -3.00
CA LEU A 124 -3.63 -2.88 -1.90
C LEU A 124 -2.16 -3.29 -1.93
N ASP A 125 -1.86 -4.48 -2.44
CA ASP A 125 -0.48 -4.95 -2.62
C ASP A 125 0.31 -4.07 -3.60
N VAL A 126 -0.32 -3.65 -4.70
CA VAL A 126 0.30 -2.76 -5.70
C VAL A 126 0.60 -1.40 -5.08
N ILE A 127 -0.38 -0.84 -4.36
CA ILE A 127 -0.25 0.45 -3.68
C ILE A 127 0.87 0.37 -2.64
N GLU A 128 0.90 -0.68 -1.80
CA GLU A 128 1.91 -0.86 -0.78
C GLU A 128 3.31 -0.95 -1.37
N ASN A 129 3.49 -1.76 -2.42
CA ASN A 129 4.78 -1.90 -3.09
C ASN A 129 5.29 -0.54 -3.61
N CYS A 130 4.43 0.25 -4.26
CA CYS A 130 4.77 1.58 -4.73
C CYS A 130 5.15 2.53 -3.58
N LEU A 131 4.34 2.58 -2.54
CA LEU A 131 4.56 3.47 -1.41
C LEU A 131 5.87 3.14 -0.67
N ARG A 132 6.18 1.86 -0.52
CA ARG A 132 7.41 1.41 0.13
C ARG A 132 8.65 1.71 -0.70
N LEU A 133 8.57 1.64 -2.04
CA LEU A 133 9.69 1.96 -2.93
C LEU A 133 9.94 3.47 -3.06
N TYR A 134 8.87 4.28 -3.09
CA TYR A 134 8.93 5.67 -3.53
C TYR A 134 8.57 6.70 -2.45
N SER A 135 8.45 6.27 -1.21
CA SER A 135 8.22 7.17 -0.07
C SER A 135 8.80 6.59 1.22
N LYS A 136 9.08 7.46 2.19
CA LYS A 136 9.45 7.11 3.56
C LYS A 136 8.32 7.43 4.54
N PRO A 137 8.28 6.84 5.74
CA PRO A 137 7.33 7.23 6.77
C PRO A 137 7.34 8.73 7.02
N GLY A 138 6.14 9.35 7.12
CA GLY A 138 5.96 10.79 7.29
C GLY A 138 5.88 11.60 6.00
N ASP A 139 6.21 11.04 4.84
CA ASP A 139 6.03 11.70 3.55
C ASP A 139 4.54 11.91 3.21
N VAL A 140 4.27 12.88 2.34
CA VAL A 140 2.92 13.13 1.83
C VAL A 140 2.71 12.36 0.54
N VAL A 141 1.70 11.52 0.54
CA VAL A 141 1.19 10.83 -0.64
C VAL A 141 -0.02 11.58 -1.15
N MET A 142 -0.02 11.93 -2.43
CA MET A 142 -1.14 12.60 -3.08
C MET A 142 -1.79 11.67 -4.10
N ASP A 143 -3.12 11.58 -4.05
CA ASP A 143 -3.91 10.88 -5.05
C ASP A 143 -4.98 11.82 -5.63
N PRO A 144 -4.82 12.26 -6.88
CA PRO A 144 -5.79 13.16 -7.53
C PRO A 144 -7.08 12.45 -7.96
N PHE A 145 -7.15 11.13 -7.85
CA PHE A 145 -8.29 10.29 -8.24
C PHE A 145 -8.62 9.29 -7.13
N ASN A 146 -8.96 9.82 -5.95
CA ASN A 146 -9.04 9.09 -4.69
C ASN A 146 -9.98 7.86 -4.74
N GLY A 147 -11.09 7.96 -5.47
CA GLY A 147 -12.12 6.91 -5.50
C GLY A 147 -12.56 6.51 -4.10
N ILE A 148 -12.55 5.22 -3.78
CA ILE A 148 -12.89 4.70 -2.44
C ILE A 148 -11.79 4.90 -1.40
N GLY A 149 -10.67 5.56 -1.73
CA GLY A 149 -9.59 5.85 -0.81
C GLY A 149 -8.59 4.72 -0.60
N SER A 150 -8.43 3.81 -1.54
CA SER A 150 -7.48 2.68 -1.43
C SER A 150 -6.04 3.14 -1.18
N THR A 151 -5.60 4.17 -1.91
CA THR A 151 -4.27 4.78 -1.74
C THR A 151 -4.13 5.41 -0.35
N GLY A 152 -5.15 6.16 0.08
CA GLY A 152 -5.18 6.79 1.40
C GLY A 152 -5.12 5.78 2.53
N TYR A 153 -5.95 4.75 2.46
CA TYR A 153 -5.96 3.66 3.44
C TYR A 153 -4.55 3.05 3.59
N GLN A 154 -3.91 2.70 2.46
CA GLN A 154 -2.61 2.04 2.51
C GLN A 154 -1.50 2.99 2.95
N ALA A 155 -1.52 4.25 2.49
CA ALA A 155 -0.56 5.28 2.90
C ALA A 155 -0.58 5.50 4.41
N VAL A 156 -1.77 5.68 4.96
CA VAL A 156 -1.95 5.88 6.40
C VAL A 156 -1.52 4.64 7.18
N LYS A 157 -1.90 3.44 6.74
CA LYS A 157 -1.55 2.17 7.37
C LYS A 157 -0.03 1.97 7.53
N ILE A 158 0.76 2.45 6.58
CA ILE A 158 2.23 2.32 6.61
C ILE A 158 2.96 3.63 6.98
N GLY A 159 2.25 4.56 7.65
CA GLY A 159 2.83 5.73 8.31
C GLY A 159 3.10 6.93 7.41
N ARG A 160 2.44 7.03 6.25
CA ARG A 160 2.52 8.21 5.38
C ARG A 160 1.36 9.15 5.68
N ARG A 161 1.56 10.44 5.39
CA ARG A 161 0.47 11.42 5.35
C ARG A 161 -0.23 11.32 4.01
N TYR A 162 -1.49 11.70 3.95
CA TYR A 162 -2.27 11.53 2.75
C TYR A 162 -3.05 12.78 2.37
N LEU A 163 -3.15 13.02 1.06
CA LEU A 163 -3.97 14.05 0.45
C LEU A 163 -4.68 13.45 -0.77
N GLY A 164 -5.98 13.27 -0.70
CA GLY A 164 -6.80 12.72 -1.79
C GLY A 164 -7.78 13.73 -2.33
N PHE A 165 -8.05 13.65 -3.64
CA PHE A 165 -9.06 14.43 -4.31
C PHE A 165 -10.07 13.51 -4.98
N GLU A 166 -11.36 13.79 -4.82
CA GLU A 166 -12.45 13.06 -5.44
C GLU A 166 -13.54 14.05 -5.86
N LEU A 167 -14.11 13.82 -7.04
CA LEU A 167 -15.17 14.69 -7.57
C LEU A 167 -16.53 14.39 -6.96
N LYS A 168 -16.77 13.13 -6.60
CA LYS A 168 -18.00 12.72 -5.92
C LYS A 168 -17.80 12.80 -4.40
N PRO A 169 -18.64 13.56 -3.68
CA PRO A 169 -18.66 13.48 -2.22
C PRO A 169 -19.14 12.07 -1.83
N GLU A 170 -18.39 11.41 -1.00
CA GLU A 170 -18.72 10.09 -0.46
C GLU A 170 -19.18 10.16 0.98
#